data_86b81971017993e0ae9f7a91c9542725
#
_entry.id   86b81971017993e0ae9f7a91c9542725
#
_cell.length_a   1.000
_cell.length_b   1.000
_cell.length_c   1.000
_cell.angle_alpha   90.00
_cell.angle_beta   90.00
_cell.angle_gamma   90.00
#
_symmetry.space_group_name_H-M   'P 1'
#
loop_
_entity.id
_entity.type
_entity.pdbx_description
1 polymer ?
#
loop_
_entity_poly.entity_id
_entity_poly.type
_entity_poly.pdbx_seq_one_letter_code
_entity_poly.pdbx_strand_id
1 'polypeptide(L)'
;MAFHSVFLVFLAGLAFCSEAAPSEPLYIKVVDAVRGSPAPNVPVKLYKEVAEGSWELLSSKQTNEKGGLPELTTKEQFVTGLYKLELDTASYWKSLGLNPFHHHADVVFTANDAGNRNYKIVVVVSPFSYSTTAVVSDPVE
;
A
#
# COMPACT_ATOMS: atom_id res chain seq x y z
N MET A 1 45.59 6.35 13.67
CA MET A 1 44.84 7.55 14.08
C MET A 1 43.66 7.89 13.18
N ALA A 2 43.77 7.74 11.87
CA ALA A 2 42.68 7.98 10.91
C ALA A 2 41.53 7.00 11.03
N PHE A 3 41.76 5.81 11.54
CA PHE A 3 40.73 4.73 11.60
C PHE A 3 39.62 5.00 12.62
N HIS A 4 39.86 5.74 13.69
CA HIS A 4 38.89 5.99 14.74
C HIS A 4 37.83 7.00 14.27
N SER A 5 38.19 7.99 13.47
CA SER A 5 37.27 9.02 12.94
C SER A 5 36.27 8.42 11.93
N VAL A 6 36.74 7.53 11.08
CA VAL A 6 35.89 6.85 10.08
C VAL A 6 34.83 5.95 10.75
N PHE A 7 35.21 5.28 11.83
CA PHE A 7 34.31 4.41 12.60
C PHE A 7 33.20 5.18 13.27
N LEU A 8 33.50 6.37 13.82
CA LEU A 8 32.50 7.24 14.46
C LEU A 8 31.46 7.78 13.46
N VAL A 9 31.89 8.17 12.26
CA VAL A 9 30.99 8.62 11.19
C VAL A 9 30.04 7.52 10.75
N PHE A 10 30.51 6.29 10.66
CA PHE A 10 29.69 5.12 10.28
C PHE A 10 28.62 4.83 11.33
N LEU A 11 28.93 4.93 12.62
CA LEU A 11 27.96 4.74 13.70
C LEU A 11 26.88 5.82 13.71
N ALA A 12 27.22 7.07 13.42
CA ALA A 12 26.25 8.16 13.32
C ALA A 12 25.29 7.94 12.15
N GLY A 13 25.77 7.44 11.01
CA GLY A 13 24.95 7.08 9.85
C GLY A 13 23.95 5.96 10.15
N LEU A 14 24.36 4.95 10.91
CA LEU A 14 23.49 3.85 11.33
C LEU A 14 22.38 4.32 12.28
N ALA A 15 22.68 5.25 13.19
CA ALA A 15 21.69 5.80 14.11
C ALA A 15 20.59 6.58 13.38
N PHE A 16 20.92 7.26 12.27
CA PHE A 16 19.94 7.96 11.44
C PHE A 16 18.98 7.03 10.70
N CYS A 17 19.42 5.82 10.34
CA CYS A 17 18.59 4.87 9.62
C CYS A 17 17.56 4.14 10.51
N SER A 18 17.57 4.36 11.82
CA SER A 18 16.70 3.65 12.76
C SER A 18 15.39 4.37 13.08
N GLU A 19 15.17 5.57 12.55
CA GLU A 19 13.91 6.29 12.75
C GLU A 19 12.79 5.63 11.96
N ALA A 20 11.76 5.18 12.68
CA ALA A 20 10.56 4.62 12.07
C ALA A 20 9.71 5.74 11.48
N ALA A 21 9.16 5.51 10.29
CA ALA A 21 8.15 6.40 9.72
C ALA A 21 6.89 6.40 10.60
N PRO A 22 6.11 7.52 10.63
CA PRO A 22 4.82 7.53 11.32
C PRO A 22 3.93 6.40 10.83
N SER A 23 3.22 5.76 11.74
CA SER A 23 2.30 4.67 11.39
C SER A 23 1.01 5.23 10.79
N GLU A 24 0.53 4.61 9.73
CA GLU A 24 -0.73 4.93 9.08
C GLU A 24 -1.71 3.77 9.26
N PRO A 25 -3.03 4.04 9.36
CA PRO A 25 -4.00 2.96 9.52
C PRO A 25 -4.07 2.05 8.30
N LEU A 26 -3.84 2.60 7.10
CA LEU A 26 -3.88 1.84 5.85
C LEU A 26 -2.83 2.38 4.89
N TYR A 27 -1.91 1.52 4.47
CA TYR A 27 -0.87 1.84 3.50
C TYR A 27 -0.85 0.79 2.40
N ILE A 28 -0.82 1.24 1.14
CA ILE A 28 -0.81 0.36 -0.03
C ILE A 28 0.55 0.47 -0.72
N LYS A 29 1.08 -0.66 -1.13
CA LYS A 29 2.30 -0.74 -1.93
C LYS A 29 2.04 -1.59 -3.15
N VAL A 30 2.32 -1.06 -4.34
CA VAL A 30 2.15 -1.80 -5.60
C VAL A 30 3.51 -2.01 -6.24
N VAL A 31 3.78 -3.25 -6.64
CA VAL A 31 5.05 -3.69 -7.21
C VAL A 31 4.79 -4.30 -8.58
N ASP A 32 5.57 -3.87 -9.57
CA ASP A 32 5.57 -4.40 -10.94
C ASP A 32 6.51 -5.61 -10.98
N ALA A 33 5.94 -6.81 -11.16
CA ALA A 33 6.72 -8.05 -11.19
C ALA A 33 7.49 -8.26 -12.49
N VAL A 34 7.09 -7.59 -13.58
CA VAL A 34 7.79 -7.70 -14.87
C VAL A 34 9.11 -6.96 -14.83
N ARG A 35 9.09 -5.74 -14.29
CA ARG A 35 10.27 -4.89 -14.24
C ARG A 35 11.05 -5.00 -12.93
N GLY A 36 10.47 -5.66 -11.92
CA GLY A 36 11.10 -5.73 -10.60
C GLY A 36 11.21 -4.35 -9.94
N SER A 37 10.21 -3.50 -10.12
CA SER A 37 10.24 -2.10 -9.69
C SER A 37 8.92 -1.70 -9.04
N PRO A 38 8.88 -0.56 -8.32
CA PRO A 38 7.60 0.00 -7.90
C PRO A 38 6.69 0.29 -9.10
N ALA A 39 5.37 0.24 -8.89
CA ALA A 39 4.37 0.59 -9.89
C ALA A 39 3.77 1.96 -9.58
N PRO A 40 4.24 3.05 -10.22
CA PRO A 40 3.71 4.39 -9.97
C PRO A 40 2.44 4.64 -10.77
N ASN A 41 1.67 5.63 -10.34
CA ASN A 41 0.48 6.14 -11.03
C ASN A 41 -0.61 5.09 -11.25
N VAL A 42 -0.69 4.09 -10.39
CA VAL A 42 -1.79 3.10 -10.41
C VAL A 42 -2.98 3.71 -9.69
N PRO A 43 -4.12 3.90 -10.37
CA PRO A 43 -5.33 4.41 -9.71
C PRO A 43 -5.86 3.38 -8.70
N VAL A 44 -6.18 3.83 -7.51
CA VAL A 44 -6.70 2.98 -6.43
C VAL A 44 -7.92 3.64 -5.82
N LYS A 45 -8.99 2.87 -5.68
CA LYS A 45 -10.21 3.29 -5.00
C LYS A 45 -10.41 2.44 -3.75
N LEU A 46 -10.82 3.10 -2.68
CA LEU A 46 -11.17 2.44 -1.43
C LEU A 46 -12.68 2.55 -1.24
N TYR A 47 -13.33 1.40 -1.07
CA TYR A 47 -14.77 1.30 -0.80
C TYR A 47 -15.01 0.68 0.57
N LYS A 48 -16.12 1.03 1.18
CA LYS A 48 -16.64 0.37 2.38
C LYS A 48 -18.04 -0.17 2.10
N GLU A 49 -18.31 -1.39 2.54
CA GLU A 49 -19.66 -1.94 2.47
C GLU A 49 -20.57 -1.24 3.49
N VAL A 50 -21.67 -0.67 3.01
CA VAL A 50 -22.65 0.05 3.84
C VAL A 50 -23.92 -0.77 4.06
N ALA A 51 -24.20 -1.70 3.16
CA ALA A 51 -25.24 -2.71 3.26
C ALA A 51 -24.78 -3.90 2.43
N GLU A 52 -25.33 -5.08 2.65
CA GLU A 52 -24.92 -6.29 1.94
C GLU A 52 -24.90 -6.07 0.43
N GLY A 53 -23.71 -6.19 -0.17
CA GLY A 53 -23.50 -5.98 -1.60
C GLY A 53 -23.49 -4.53 -2.05
N SER A 54 -23.60 -3.56 -1.16
CA SER A 54 -23.62 -2.13 -1.49
C SER A 54 -22.33 -1.45 -1.01
N TRP A 55 -21.59 -0.86 -1.94
CA TRP A 55 -20.28 -0.27 -1.69
C TRP A 55 -20.33 1.25 -1.81
N GLU A 56 -19.75 1.91 -0.84
CA GLU A 56 -19.59 3.36 -0.84
C GLU A 56 -18.12 3.71 -1.12
N LEU A 57 -17.89 4.59 -2.10
CA LEU A 57 -16.55 5.09 -2.40
C LEU A 57 -16.10 6.06 -1.32
N LEU A 58 -15.00 5.74 -0.65
CA LEU A 58 -14.43 6.59 0.39
C LEU A 58 -13.27 7.46 -0.12
N SER A 59 -12.46 6.92 -1.04
CA SER A 59 -11.25 7.61 -1.49
C SER A 59 -10.85 7.10 -2.87
N SER A 60 -10.28 8.00 -3.67
CA SER A 60 -9.76 7.68 -5.00
C SER A 60 -8.45 8.45 -5.18
N LYS A 61 -7.34 7.73 -5.27
CA LYS A 61 -5.99 8.27 -5.40
C LYS A 61 -5.17 7.38 -6.30
N GLN A 62 -3.91 7.75 -6.55
CA GLN A 62 -3.00 6.91 -7.32
C GLN A 62 -1.67 6.76 -6.59
N THR A 63 -0.96 5.67 -6.86
CA THR A 63 0.33 5.40 -6.25
C THR A 63 1.35 6.46 -6.67
N ASN A 64 2.29 6.74 -5.77
CA ASN A 64 3.39 7.66 -5.99
C ASN A 64 4.55 6.98 -6.76
N GLU A 65 5.65 7.68 -6.94
CA GLU A 65 6.83 7.19 -7.67
C GLU A 65 7.44 5.94 -7.04
N LYS A 66 7.24 5.74 -5.74
CA LYS A 66 7.71 4.55 -5.01
C LYS A 66 6.67 3.42 -5.00
N GLY A 67 5.59 3.56 -5.75
CA GLY A 67 4.50 2.59 -5.76
C GLY A 67 3.67 2.59 -4.48
N GLY A 68 3.87 3.56 -3.62
CA GLY A 68 3.18 3.69 -2.35
C GLY A 68 1.95 4.55 -2.45
N LEU A 69 1.01 4.33 -1.55
CA LEU A 69 -0.17 5.16 -1.45
C LEU A 69 -0.51 5.37 0.01
N PRO A 70 0.01 6.44 0.60
CA PRO A 70 -0.36 6.87 1.94
C PRO A 70 -1.69 7.63 1.92
N GLU A 71 -2.30 7.79 3.10
CA GLU A 71 -3.42 8.70 3.30
C GLU A 71 -4.68 8.38 2.50
N LEU A 72 -4.93 7.09 2.22
CA LEU A 72 -6.21 6.67 1.62
C LEU A 72 -7.38 6.91 2.57
N THR A 73 -7.13 6.79 3.85
CA THR A 73 -8.12 7.01 4.89
C THR A 73 -7.45 7.60 6.12
N THR A 74 -8.24 8.03 7.08
CA THR A 74 -7.76 8.52 8.36
C THR A 74 -8.09 7.54 9.46
N LYS A 75 -7.41 7.66 10.59
CA LYS A 75 -7.64 6.84 11.77
C LYS A 75 -9.09 6.93 12.26
N GLU A 76 -9.68 8.13 12.16
CA GLU A 76 -11.06 8.40 12.60
C GLU A 76 -12.09 7.78 11.64
N GLN A 77 -11.81 7.77 10.34
CA GLN A 77 -12.72 7.27 9.32
C GLN A 77 -12.64 5.75 9.12
N PHE A 78 -11.51 5.16 9.46
CA PHE A 78 -11.24 3.74 9.23
C PHE A 78 -11.82 2.88 10.36
N VAL A 79 -13.14 2.89 10.46
CA VAL A 79 -13.91 2.14 11.46
C VAL A 79 -14.00 0.66 11.08
N THR A 80 -14.42 -0.18 12.02
CA THR A 80 -14.66 -1.60 11.76
C THR A 80 -15.59 -1.79 10.57
N GLY A 81 -15.24 -2.68 9.67
CA GLY A 81 -16.10 -2.98 8.51
C GLY A 81 -15.41 -3.81 7.43
N LEU A 82 -16.19 -4.08 6.40
CA LEU A 82 -15.71 -4.74 5.19
C LEU A 82 -15.32 -3.67 4.17
N TYR A 83 -14.10 -3.79 3.65
CA TYR A 83 -13.52 -2.83 2.71
C TYR A 83 -13.08 -3.52 1.43
N LYS A 84 -13.06 -2.76 0.36
CA LYS A 84 -12.55 -3.20 -0.94
C LYS A 84 -11.60 -2.16 -1.50
N LEU A 85 -10.40 -2.61 -1.86
CA LEU A 85 -9.47 -1.84 -2.68
C LEU A 85 -9.63 -2.29 -4.12
N GLU A 86 -9.85 -1.35 -5.01
CA GLU A 86 -9.93 -1.59 -6.45
C GLU A 86 -8.76 -0.86 -7.11
N LEU A 87 -7.82 -1.63 -7.68
CA LEU A 87 -6.66 -1.11 -8.36
C LEU A 87 -6.87 -1.21 -9.87
N ASP A 88 -6.78 -0.08 -10.58
CA ASP A 88 -6.89 -0.05 -12.04
C ASP A 88 -5.59 -0.51 -12.69
N THR A 89 -5.35 -1.81 -12.63
CA THR A 89 -4.16 -2.43 -13.19
C THR A 89 -4.16 -2.40 -14.72
N ALA A 90 -5.33 -2.41 -15.34
CA ALA A 90 -5.43 -2.34 -16.80
C ALA A 90 -4.84 -1.04 -17.34
N SER A 91 -5.17 0.10 -16.74
CA SER A 91 -4.61 1.39 -17.15
C SER A 91 -3.09 1.43 -17.00
N TYR A 92 -2.58 0.83 -15.94
CA TYR A 92 -1.14 0.74 -15.72
C TYR A 92 -0.43 -0.01 -16.85
N TRP A 93 -0.89 -1.21 -17.18
CA TRP A 93 -0.28 -2.02 -18.24
C TRP A 93 -0.45 -1.40 -19.62
N LYS A 94 -1.61 -0.80 -19.91
CA LYS A 94 -1.84 -0.09 -21.18
C LYS A 94 -0.90 1.09 -21.35
N SER A 95 -0.61 1.81 -20.27
CA SER A 95 0.34 2.93 -20.31
C SER A 95 1.76 2.46 -20.67
N LEU A 96 2.09 1.20 -20.42
CA LEU A 96 3.37 0.59 -20.76
C LEU A 96 3.35 -0.16 -22.10
N GLY A 97 2.24 -0.08 -22.86
CA GLY A 97 2.09 -0.75 -24.15
C GLY A 97 1.82 -2.24 -24.05
N LEU A 98 1.39 -2.72 -22.89
CA LEU A 98 1.11 -4.15 -22.67
C LEU A 98 -0.39 -4.39 -22.56
N ASN A 99 -0.83 -5.60 -22.95
CA ASN A 99 -2.23 -6.00 -22.87
C ASN A 99 -2.50 -6.73 -21.55
N PRO A 100 -3.33 -6.17 -20.68
CA PRO A 100 -3.67 -6.81 -19.41
C PRO A 100 -4.80 -7.85 -19.60
N PHE A 101 -4.77 -8.89 -18.76
CA PHE A 101 -5.88 -9.84 -18.67
C PHE A 101 -7.03 -9.28 -17.81
N HIS A 102 -6.69 -8.73 -16.65
CA HIS A 102 -7.68 -8.21 -15.69
C HIS A 102 -7.99 -6.76 -15.97
N HIS A 103 -9.23 -6.35 -15.75
CA HIS A 103 -9.61 -4.93 -15.76
C HIS A 103 -9.06 -4.23 -14.53
N HIS A 104 -9.13 -4.88 -13.39
CA HIS A 104 -8.63 -4.36 -12.12
C HIS A 104 -8.27 -5.52 -11.20
N ALA A 105 -7.55 -5.21 -10.15
CA ALA A 105 -7.29 -6.11 -9.04
C ALA A 105 -8.13 -5.64 -7.85
N ASP A 106 -8.90 -6.56 -7.26
CA ASP A 106 -9.70 -6.28 -6.08
C ASP A 106 -9.11 -6.97 -4.87
N VAL A 107 -9.04 -6.25 -3.76
CA VAL A 107 -8.65 -6.80 -2.46
C VAL A 107 -9.78 -6.49 -1.47
N VAL A 108 -10.48 -7.52 -1.03
CA VAL A 108 -11.61 -7.39 -0.10
C VAL A 108 -11.17 -7.93 1.25
N PHE A 109 -11.37 -7.13 2.30
CA PHE A 109 -10.89 -7.49 3.63
C PHE A 109 -11.73 -6.85 4.71
N THR A 110 -11.80 -7.53 5.87
CA THR A 110 -12.40 -6.99 7.08
C THR A 110 -11.32 -6.26 7.88
N ALA A 111 -11.62 -5.05 8.32
CA ALA A 111 -10.69 -4.23 9.09
C ALA A 111 -11.24 -3.93 10.48
N ASN A 112 -10.34 -3.90 11.46
CA ASN A 112 -10.58 -3.43 12.81
C ASN A 112 -11.66 -4.20 13.58
N ASP A 113 -11.89 -5.46 13.23
CA ASP A 113 -12.88 -6.32 13.87
C ASP A 113 -12.43 -6.79 15.28
N ALA A 114 -11.13 -6.82 15.52
CA ALA A 114 -10.55 -7.15 16.84
C ALA A 114 -9.87 -5.94 17.48
N GLY A 115 -10.41 -4.74 17.24
CA GLY A 115 -9.81 -3.47 17.64
C GLY A 115 -8.98 -2.85 16.53
N ASN A 116 -8.60 -1.59 16.72
CA ASN A 116 -7.84 -0.85 15.71
C ASN A 116 -6.48 -1.49 15.42
N ARG A 117 -6.15 -1.61 14.14
CA ARG A 117 -4.87 -2.12 13.65
C ARG A 117 -4.36 -1.24 12.53
N ASN A 118 -3.07 -1.36 12.25
CA ASN A 118 -2.45 -0.78 11.06
C ASN A 118 -2.30 -1.87 10.01
N TYR A 119 -2.70 -1.56 8.80
CA TYR A 119 -2.70 -2.48 7.65
C TYR A 119 -1.74 -1.98 6.59
N LYS A 120 -0.80 -2.81 6.21
CA LYS A 120 0.03 -2.60 5.03
C LYS A 120 -0.30 -3.67 4.02
N ILE A 121 -0.87 -3.27 2.90
CA ILE A 121 -1.29 -4.20 1.84
C ILE A 121 -0.35 -4.03 0.66
N VAL A 122 0.28 -5.12 0.26
CA VAL A 122 1.19 -5.17 -0.88
C VAL A 122 0.50 -5.92 -2.00
N VAL A 123 0.48 -5.33 -3.19
CA VAL A 123 -0.08 -5.96 -4.38
C VAL A 123 1.04 -6.06 -5.41
N VAL A 124 1.33 -7.28 -5.83
CA VAL A 124 2.33 -7.57 -6.87
C VAL A 124 1.57 -7.82 -8.17
N VAL A 125 1.83 -7.02 -9.18
CA VAL A 125 1.06 -7.05 -10.43
C VAL A 125 1.90 -7.54 -11.60
N SER A 126 1.26 -8.33 -12.45
CA SER A 126 1.75 -8.79 -13.76
C SER A 126 0.63 -8.60 -14.78
N PRO A 127 0.91 -8.61 -16.08
CA PRO A 127 -0.15 -8.40 -17.08
C PRO A 127 -1.30 -9.43 -16.99
N PHE A 128 -1.03 -10.68 -16.60
CA PHE A 128 -2.03 -11.74 -16.57
C PHE A 128 -2.26 -12.33 -15.17
N SER A 129 -1.67 -11.72 -14.12
CA SER A 129 -1.85 -12.21 -12.76
C SER A 129 -1.58 -11.10 -11.74
N TYR A 130 -2.06 -11.29 -10.53
CA TYR A 130 -1.64 -10.47 -9.40
C TYR A 130 -1.69 -11.30 -8.13
N SER A 131 -0.90 -10.90 -7.16
CA SER A 131 -0.93 -11.49 -5.83
C SER A 131 -0.96 -10.38 -4.80
N THR A 132 -1.50 -10.67 -3.62
CA THR A 132 -1.58 -9.69 -2.56
C THR A 132 -1.28 -10.33 -1.22
N THR A 133 -0.68 -9.54 -0.34
CA THR A 133 -0.43 -9.93 1.04
C THR A 133 -0.66 -8.74 1.95
N ALA A 134 -0.96 -8.99 3.19
CA ALA A 134 -1.17 -7.95 4.19
C ALA A 134 -0.27 -8.18 5.39
N VAL A 135 0.30 -7.11 5.90
CA VAL A 135 0.99 -7.08 7.18
C VAL A 135 0.12 -6.26 8.14
N VAL A 136 -0.36 -6.90 9.19
CA VAL A 136 -1.24 -6.28 10.17
C VAL A 136 -0.47 -6.15 11.48
N SER A 137 -0.46 -4.94 12.03
CA SER A 137 0.29 -4.64 13.25
C SER A 137 -0.56 -3.82 14.22
N ASP A 138 -0.15 -3.81 15.47
CA ASP A 138 -0.80 -2.97 16.46
C ASP A 138 -0.45 -1.49 16.21
N PRO A 139 -1.39 -0.58 16.48
CA PRO A 139 -1.11 0.84 16.35
C PRO A 139 0.01 1.26 17.31
N VAL A 140 0.88 2.16 16.82
CA VAL A 140 1.92 2.78 17.65
C VAL A 140 1.29 3.96 18.39
N GLU A 141 1.42 3.98 19.73
CA GLU A 141 0.94 5.06 20.58
C GLU A 141 1.96 6.22 20.67
#